data_f43e77a381a32016555fbb8049d1915b
#
_entry.id   f43e77a381a32016555fbb8049d1915b
#
_cell.length_a   1.000
_cell.length_b   1.000
_cell.length_c   1.000
_cell.angle_alpha   90.00
_cell.angle_beta   90.00
_cell.angle_gamma   90.00
#
_symmetry.space_group_name_H-M   'P 1'
#
loop_
_entity.id
_entity.type
_entity.pdbx_description
1 polymer ?
#
loop_
_entity_poly.entity_id
_entity_poly.type
_entity_poly.pdbx_seq_one_letter_code
_entity_poly.pdbx_strand_id
1 'polypeptide(L)'
;MDTPFDLPPSCESRPGPAIALYPGTFDPITNGHIDIIRRGLCLFDRILVTVAVNDQKTPLFSLAERCALINECFPDLDDRISVGATDGLIVQYARQHGARAIIRGLRAISDFDYEFQLALMNRRLERSVETVFLMTGFRWIYISSTGIKNAARLQGNISGLVPAHVERALVEKFAR
;
A
#
# COMPACT_ATOMS: atom_id res chain seq x y z
N MET A 1 -13.25 29.65 16.03
CA MET A 1 -12.56 30.15 14.81
C MET A 1 -11.17 29.57 14.87
N ASP A 2 -10.88 28.60 14.02
CA ASP A 2 -9.52 28.03 13.94
C ASP A 2 -8.61 29.13 13.43
N THR A 3 -7.54 29.45 14.15
CA THR A 3 -6.55 30.40 13.63
C THR A 3 -5.84 29.75 12.44
N PRO A 4 -5.39 30.53 11.42
CA PRO A 4 -4.72 29.97 10.27
C PRO A 4 -3.38 29.27 10.58
N PHE A 5 -2.94 29.32 11.84
CA PHE A 5 -1.69 28.75 12.34
C PHE A 5 -1.90 27.62 13.34
N ASP A 6 -3.15 27.23 13.63
CA ASP A 6 -3.38 26.09 14.50
C ASP A 6 -2.90 24.82 13.83
N LEU A 7 -2.06 24.06 14.52
CA LEU A 7 -1.63 22.76 14.03
C LEU A 7 -2.85 21.85 13.91
N PRO A 8 -2.96 21.09 12.81
CA PRO A 8 -4.04 20.12 12.69
C PRO A 8 -3.94 19.09 13.82
N PRO A 9 -5.05 18.46 14.24
CA PRO A 9 -5.07 17.47 15.32
C PRO A 9 -4.08 16.33 15.14
N SER A 10 -3.67 16.05 13.90
CA SER A 10 -2.63 15.09 13.54
C SER A 10 -1.23 15.48 14.04
N CYS A 11 -0.98 16.78 14.28
CA CYS A 11 0.32 17.31 14.73
C CYS A 11 0.43 17.45 16.22
N GLU A 12 -0.64 17.22 16.98
CA GLU A 12 -0.55 17.14 18.43
C GLU A 12 0.31 15.95 18.83
N SER A 13 1.16 16.11 19.85
CA SER A 13 2.05 15.04 20.33
C SER A 13 1.21 13.85 20.79
N ARG A 14 1.12 12.83 19.95
CA ARG A 14 0.45 11.58 20.32
C ARG A 14 1.48 10.65 20.93
N PRO A 15 1.26 10.16 22.14
CA PRO A 15 2.11 9.12 22.71
C PRO A 15 2.00 7.83 21.87
N GLY A 16 3.11 7.12 21.74
CA GLY A 16 3.16 5.84 21.04
C GLY A 16 3.79 5.90 19.64
N PRO A 17 3.93 4.74 18.99
CA PRO A 17 4.62 4.62 17.72
C PRO A 17 3.93 5.39 16.60
N ALA A 18 4.73 5.95 15.69
CA ALA A 18 4.23 6.56 14.46
C ALA A 18 3.83 5.44 13.48
N ILE A 19 2.54 5.19 13.36
CA ILE A 19 1.99 4.16 12.48
C ILE A 19 1.52 4.81 11.17
N ALA A 20 1.88 4.22 10.04
CA ALA A 20 1.30 4.55 8.73
C ALA A 20 0.55 3.36 8.15
N LEU A 21 -0.53 3.65 7.44
CA LEU A 21 -1.28 2.67 6.67
C LEU A 21 -0.86 2.76 5.21
N TYR A 22 -0.56 1.61 4.58
CA TYR A 22 -0.27 1.53 3.15
C TYR A 22 -1.34 0.68 2.45
N PRO A 23 -2.36 1.32 1.85
CA PRO A 23 -3.45 0.61 1.21
C PRO A 23 -3.16 0.28 -0.24
N GLY A 24 -3.61 -0.88 -0.67
CA GLY A 24 -3.51 -1.29 -2.07
C GLY A 24 -4.33 -2.54 -2.35
N THR A 25 -4.53 -2.86 -3.63
CA THR A 25 -5.17 -4.14 -4.02
C THR A 25 -4.20 -5.31 -3.83
N PHE A 26 -2.91 -5.09 -4.07
CA PHE A 26 -1.82 -6.08 -3.98
C PHE A 26 -2.16 -7.41 -4.68
N ASP A 27 -2.53 -7.31 -5.94
CA ASP A 27 -2.95 -8.46 -6.76
C ASP A 27 -2.04 -8.65 -7.98
N PRO A 28 -0.82 -9.18 -7.75
CA PRO A 28 -0.14 -9.41 -6.48
C PRO A 28 0.68 -8.22 -5.98
N ILE A 29 1.33 -8.38 -4.81
CA ILE A 29 2.40 -7.49 -4.35
C ILE A 29 3.59 -7.54 -5.33
N THR A 30 4.28 -6.41 -5.53
CA THR A 30 5.43 -6.26 -6.43
C THR A 30 6.63 -5.66 -5.70
N ASN A 31 7.82 -5.73 -6.31
CA ASN A 31 9.01 -5.09 -5.75
C ASN A 31 8.87 -3.56 -5.63
N GLY A 32 8.01 -2.94 -6.45
CA GLY A 32 7.65 -1.53 -6.30
C GLY A 32 6.87 -1.24 -5.00
N HIS A 33 5.95 -2.12 -4.63
CA HIS A 33 5.25 -2.00 -3.35
C HIS A 33 6.19 -2.21 -2.17
N ILE A 34 7.10 -3.19 -2.25
CA ILE A 34 8.10 -3.47 -1.21
C ILE A 34 9.05 -2.29 -1.03
N ASP A 35 9.47 -1.63 -2.11
CA ASP A 35 10.29 -0.42 -2.06
C ASP A 35 9.61 0.69 -1.23
N ILE A 36 8.33 0.95 -1.51
CA ILE A 36 7.54 1.94 -0.76
C ILE A 36 7.42 1.55 0.72
N ILE A 37 7.14 0.28 1.03
CA ILE A 37 7.03 -0.20 2.41
C ILE A 37 8.35 -0.01 3.16
N ARG A 38 9.47 -0.46 2.59
CA ARG A 38 10.79 -0.34 3.21
C ARG A 38 11.19 1.11 3.44
N ARG A 39 10.91 1.99 2.49
CA ARG A 39 11.19 3.43 2.62
C ARG A 39 10.24 4.11 3.59
N GLY A 40 9.00 3.66 3.64
CA GLY A 40 8.05 4.10 4.66
C GLY A 40 8.52 3.77 6.08
N LEU A 41 9.19 2.64 6.30
CA LEU A 41 9.78 2.26 7.59
C LEU A 41 10.97 3.16 8.01
N CYS A 42 11.52 3.99 7.11
CA CYS A 42 12.47 5.03 7.48
C CYS A 42 11.78 6.29 8.08
N LEU A 43 10.48 6.45 7.84
CA LEU A 43 9.70 7.60 8.27
C LEU A 43 8.75 7.26 9.43
N PHE A 44 8.32 6.01 9.51
CA PHE A 44 7.33 5.52 10.47
C PHE A 44 7.88 4.32 11.24
N ASP A 45 7.48 4.20 12.49
CA ASP A 45 7.89 3.07 13.33
C ASP A 45 7.25 1.76 12.87
N ARG A 46 5.99 1.85 12.40
CA ARG A 46 5.22 0.70 11.94
C ARG A 46 4.44 1.03 10.67
N ILE A 47 4.25 0.01 9.82
CA ILE A 47 3.39 0.09 8.64
C ILE A 47 2.34 -1.01 8.69
N LEU A 48 1.08 -0.60 8.61
CA LEU A 48 -0.04 -1.50 8.38
C LEU A 48 -0.31 -1.58 6.87
N VAL A 49 0.15 -2.66 6.24
CA VAL A 49 -0.14 -2.95 4.83
C VAL A 49 -1.57 -3.46 4.74
N THR A 50 -2.44 -2.71 4.05
CA THR A 50 -3.88 -2.99 4.05
C THR A 50 -4.37 -3.37 2.66
N VAL A 51 -4.84 -4.61 2.53
CA VAL A 51 -5.49 -5.06 1.29
C VAL A 51 -6.87 -4.43 1.21
N ALA A 52 -7.04 -3.50 0.27
CA ALA A 52 -8.34 -2.91 -0.03
C ALA A 52 -9.16 -3.88 -0.89
N VAL A 53 -10.31 -4.29 -0.37
CA VAL A 53 -11.30 -5.08 -1.09
C VAL A 53 -12.13 -4.14 -1.95
N ASN A 54 -12.23 -4.43 -3.25
CA ASN A 54 -13.07 -3.67 -4.17
C ASN A 54 -13.94 -4.65 -4.96
N ASP A 55 -15.23 -4.62 -4.69
CA ASP A 55 -16.21 -5.51 -5.29
C ASP A 55 -16.37 -5.33 -6.81
N GLN A 56 -15.90 -4.19 -7.34
CA GLN A 56 -15.92 -3.93 -8.79
C GLN A 56 -14.75 -4.59 -9.55
N LYS A 57 -13.80 -5.19 -8.83
CA LYS A 57 -12.64 -5.85 -9.43
C LYS A 57 -12.66 -7.34 -9.13
N THR A 58 -12.40 -8.15 -10.14
CA THR A 58 -12.14 -9.58 -9.96
C THR A 58 -10.63 -9.79 -9.86
N PRO A 59 -10.06 -9.89 -8.65
CA PRO A 59 -8.64 -10.12 -8.48
C PRO A 59 -8.25 -11.54 -8.88
N LEU A 60 -7.01 -11.74 -9.31
CA LEU A 60 -6.46 -13.07 -9.63
C LEU A 60 -6.26 -13.91 -8.37
N PHE A 61 -5.79 -13.27 -7.31
CA PHE A 61 -5.56 -13.90 -6.02
C PHE A 61 -6.70 -13.56 -5.05
N SER A 62 -7.19 -14.55 -4.33
CA SER A 62 -8.15 -14.35 -3.24
C SER A 62 -7.58 -13.41 -2.17
N LEU A 63 -8.43 -12.87 -1.29
CA LEU A 63 -7.99 -12.01 -0.20
C LEU A 63 -6.95 -12.71 0.70
N ALA A 64 -7.20 -13.98 1.05
CA ALA A 64 -6.29 -14.76 1.87
C ALA A 64 -4.92 -14.98 1.21
N GLU A 65 -4.92 -15.30 -0.09
CA GLU A 65 -3.67 -15.46 -0.86
C GLU A 65 -2.88 -14.15 -0.91
N ARG A 66 -3.55 -13.01 -1.15
CA ARG A 66 -2.87 -11.70 -1.18
C ARG A 66 -2.23 -11.36 0.16
N CYS A 67 -2.94 -11.59 1.27
CA CYS A 67 -2.39 -11.38 2.61
C CYS A 67 -1.20 -12.31 2.89
N ALA A 68 -1.29 -13.59 2.52
CA ALA A 68 -0.19 -14.53 2.67
C ALA A 68 1.05 -14.12 1.87
N LEU A 69 0.87 -13.75 0.59
CA LEU A 69 1.97 -13.28 -0.26
C LEU A 69 2.65 -12.02 0.29
N ILE A 70 1.89 -11.11 0.94
CA ILE A 70 2.46 -9.93 1.59
C ILE A 70 3.27 -10.34 2.83
N ASN A 71 2.72 -11.19 3.70
CA ASN A 71 3.39 -11.64 4.92
C ASN A 71 4.72 -12.33 4.61
N GLU A 72 4.77 -13.16 3.58
CA GLU A 72 5.99 -13.87 3.16
C GLU A 72 7.10 -12.92 2.65
N CYS A 73 6.77 -11.66 2.31
CA CYS A 73 7.77 -10.67 1.91
C CYS A 73 8.63 -10.14 3.07
N PHE A 74 8.20 -10.31 4.32
CA PHE A 74 8.77 -9.58 5.46
C PHE A 74 8.98 -10.48 6.70
N PRO A 75 9.63 -11.64 6.57
CA PRO A 75 9.75 -12.61 7.67
C PRO A 75 10.53 -12.06 8.88
N ASP A 76 11.40 -11.05 8.67
CA ASP A 76 12.25 -10.48 9.72
C ASP A 76 11.73 -9.14 10.28
N LEU A 77 10.51 -8.73 9.90
CA LEU A 77 9.95 -7.41 10.25
C LEU A 77 8.57 -7.47 10.92
N ASP A 78 8.24 -8.59 11.55
CA ASP A 78 6.93 -8.85 12.16
C ASP A 78 6.53 -7.79 13.21
N ASP A 79 7.51 -7.20 13.91
CA ASP A 79 7.25 -6.12 14.88
C ASP A 79 6.89 -4.78 14.24
N ARG A 80 7.26 -4.57 12.98
CA ARG A 80 7.15 -3.29 12.31
C ARG A 80 6.17 -3.28 11.14
N ILE A 81 5.81 -4.45 10.63
CA ILE A 81 4.86 -4.61 9.52
C ILE A 81 3.74 -5.52 9.98
N SER A 82 2.53 -5.06 9.80
CA SER A 82 1.33 -5.88 9.97
C SER A 82 0.51 -5.87 8.69
N VAL A 83 -0.21 -6.95 8.43
CA VAL A 83 -1.07 -7.09 7.25
C VAL A 83 -2.52 -7.17 7.68
N GLY A 84 -3.36 -6.33 7.08
CA GLY A 84 -4.78 -6.31 7.32
C GLY A 84 -5.57 -6.19 6.02
N ALA A 85 -6.88 -6.21 6.14
CA ALA A 85 -7.79 -6.02 5.00
C ALA A 85 -9.00 -5.20 5.40
N THR A 86 -9.56 -4.47 4.45
CA THR A 86 -10.80 -3.70 4.65
C THR A 86 -11.59 -3.60 3.34
N ASP A 87 -12.89 -3.64 3.47
CA ASP A 87 -13.89 -3.32 2.45
C ASP A 87 -14.49 -1.92 2.64
N GLY A 88 -14.11 -1.25 3.74
CA GLY A 88 -14.60 0.07 4.12
C GLY A 88 -13.69 1.22 3.67
N LEU A 89 -13.98 2.41 4.20
CA LEU A 89 -13.20 3.61 3.94
C LEU A 89 -11.81 3.51 4.56
N ILE A 90 -10.79 3.69 3.74
CA ILE A 90 -9.38 3.59 4.13
C ILE A 90 -9.04 4.53 5.29
N VAL A 91 -9.56 5.75 5.30
CA VAL A 91 -9.30 6.72 6.38
C VAL A 91 -9.91 6.31 7.70
N GLN A 92 -11.09 5.67 7.70
CA GLN A 92 -11.71 5.16 8.92
C GLN A 92 -10.92 3.97 9.48
N TYR A 93 -10.50 3.08 8.59
CA TYR A 93 -9.65 1.96 8.95
C TYR A 93 -8.31 2.44 9.52
N ALA A 94 -7.68 3.45 8.90
CA ALA A 94 -6.45 4.07 9.40
C ALA A 94 -6.64 4.62 10.81
N ARG A 95 -7.71 5.38 11.05
CA ARG A 95 -8.03 5.93 12.37
C ARG A 95 -8.25 4.84 13.42
N GLN A 96 -9.02 3.81 13.10
CA GLN A 96 -9.32 2.68 14.01
C GLN A 96 -8.05 1.95 14.47
N HIS A 97 -7.02 1.91 13.61
CA HIS A 97 -5.73 1.28 13.90
C HIS A 97 -4.65 2.26 14.40
N GLY A 98 -5.04 3.50 14.73
CA GLY A 98 -4.11 4.51 15.26
C GLY A 98 -3.09 5.01 14.25
N ALA A 99 -3.30 4.78 12.95
CA ALA A 99 -2.41 5.30 11.93
C ALA A 99 -2.53 6.83 11.84
N ARG A 100 -1.38 7.50 11.74
CA ARG A 100 -1.27 8.97 11.59
C ARG A 100 -1.24 9.39 10.13
N ALA A 101 -0.85 8.47 9.25
CA ALA A 101 -0.70 8.75 7.84
C ALA A 101 -1.16 7.57 6.98
N ILE A 102 -1.60 7.90 5.76
CA ILE A 102 -1.78 6.96 4.66
C ILE A 102 -0.64 7.20 3.67
N ILE A 103 0.15 6.16 3.40
CA ILE A 103 1.20 6.21 2.39
C ILE A 103 0.60 5.90 1.02
N ARG A 104 0.97 6.70 0.02
CA ARG A 104 0.63 6.47 -1.38
C ARG A 104 1.91 6.50 -2.23
N GLY A 105 2.10 5.48 -3.05
CA GLY A 105 3.21 5.42 -3.99
C GLY A 105 2.87 6.16 -5.28
N LEU A 106 3.73 7.09 -5.72
CA LEU A 106 3.61 7.77 -7.02
C LEU A 106 4.63 7.19 -8.00
N ARG A 107 4.18 6.78 -9.18
CA ARG A 107 5.02 6.23 -10.26
C ARG A 107 5.18 7.21 -11.42
N ALA A 108 4.12 7.95 -11.73
CA ALA A 108 4.08 8.90 -12.84
C ALA A 108 3.27 10.14 -12.46
N ILE A 109 3.48 11.21 -13.21
CA ILE A 109 2.69 12.44 -13.08
C ILE A 109 1.20 12.16 -13.30
N SER A 110 0.86 11.24 -14.21
CA SER A 110 -0.52 10.83 -14.47
C SER A 110 -1.23 10.18 -13.28
N ASP A 111 -0.49 9.57 -12.33
CA ASP A 111 -1.07 9.02 -11.12
C ASP A 111 -1.44 10.13 -10.12
N PHE A 112 -0.75 11.29 -10.21
CA PHE A 112 -0.83 12.35 -9.20
C PHE A 112 -2.23 12.98 -9.09
N ASP A 113 -2.88 13.29 -10.19
CA ASP A 113 -4.19 13.96 -10.14
C ASP A 113 -5.23 13.10 -9.41
N TYR A 114 -5.26 11.81 -9.70
CA TYR A 114 -6.17 10.88 -9.04
C TYR A 114 -5.84 10.73 -7.55
N GLU A 115 -4.57 10.52 -7.23
CA GLU A 115 -4.10 10.34 -5.86
C GLU A 115 -4.28 11.62 -5.03
N PHE A 116 -4.10 12.79 -5.65
CA PHE A 116 -4.33 14.08 -5.02
C PHE A 116 -5.82 14.28 -4.68
N GLN A 117 -6.73 13.95 -5.59
CA GLN A 117 -8.17 14.01 -5.32
C GLN A 117 -8.56 13.08 -4.16
N LEU A 118 -8.00 11.86 -4.13
CA LEU A 118 -8.21 10.94 -3.01
C LEU A 118 -7.68 11.50 -1.70
N ALA A 119 -6.51 12.14 -1.71
CA ALA A 119 -5.94 12.77 -0.51
C ALA A 119 -6.81 13.89 0.03
N LEU A 120 -7.34 14.77 -0.85
CA LEU A 120 -8.28 15.81 -0.46
C LEU A 120 -9.57 15.25 0.13
N MET A 121 -10.11 14.20 -0.48
CA MET A 121 -11.30 13.53 0.03
C MET A 121 -11.03 12.89 1.40
N ASN A 122 -9.91 12.17 1.54
CA ASN A 122 -9.49 11.57 2.79
C ASN A 122 -9.38 12.62 3.90
N ARG A 123 -8.72 13.75 3.63
CA ARG A 123 -8.60 14.86 4.59
C ARG A 123 -9.94 15.47 4.95
N ARG A 124 -10.89 15.54 4.01
CA ARG A 124 -12.25 16.02 4.28
C ARG A 124 -13.03 15.10 5.21
N LEU A 125 -12.84 13.77 5.05
CA LEU A 125 -13.53 12.75 5.83
C LEU A 125 -12.90 12.54 7.21
N GLU A 126 -11.56 12.64 7.32
CA GLU A 126 -10.84 12.41 8.57
C GLU A 126 -9.58 13.30 8.62
N ARG A 127 -9.66 14.38 9.41
CA ARG A 127 -8.58 15.38 9.53
C ARG A 127 -7.39 14.91 10.36
N SER A 128 -7.57 13.84 11.15
CA SER A 128 -6.51 13.32 12.02
C SER A 128 -5.53 12.39 11.29
N VAL A 129 -5.79 12.06 10.03
CA VAL A 129 -4.94 11.17 9.21
C VAL A 129 -4.46 11.94 7.99
N GLU A 130 -3.14 12.09 7.86
CA GLU A 130 -2.54 12.77 6.71
C GLU A 130 -2.24 11.80 5.57
N THR A 131 -2.12 12.31 4.33
CA THR A 131 -1.65 11.52 3.20
C THR A 131 -0.21 11.89 2.86
N VAL A 132 0.66 10.89 2.80
CA VAL A 132 2.08 11.05 2.47
C VAL A 132 2.36 10.36 1.14
N PHE A 133 2.88 11.12 0.19
CA PHE A 133 3.28 10.59 -1.12
C PHE A 133 4.75 10.20 -1.11
N LEU A 134 5.05 8.97 -1.50
CA LEU A 134 6.41 8.49 -1.70
C LEU A 134 6.63 8.18 -3.19
N MET A 135 7.68 8.78 -3.76
CA MET A 135 8.07 8.46 -5.13
C MET A 135 8.59 7.04 -5.19
N THR A 136 8.08 6.24 -6.12
CA THR A 136 8.62 4.90 -6.38
C THR A 136 10.05 5.02 -6.91
N GLY A 137 10.94 4.15 -6.46
CA GLY A 137 12.33 4.11 -6.96
C GLY A 137 12.38 3.91 -8.47
N PHE A 138 13.34 4.56 -9.16
CA PHE A 138 13.48 4.52 -10.63
C PHE A 138 13.46 3.11 -11.21
N ARG A 139 14.02 2.15 -10.48
CA ARG A 139 14.04 0.74 -10.87
C ARG A 139 12.64 0.11 -10.99
N TRP A 140 11.65 0.64 -10.28
CA TRP A 140 10.33 0.04 -10.14
C TRP A 140 9.19 0.90 -10.70
N ILE A 141 9.52 2.08 -11.25
CA ILE A 141 8.55 3.08 -11.69
C ILE A 141 7.59 2.58 -12.76
N TYR A 142 8.05 1.66 -13.61
CA TYR A 142 7.27 1.09 -14.71
C TYR A 142 6.46 -0.16 -14.31
N ILE A 143 6.61 -0.64 -13.06
CA ILE A 143 5.98 -1.87 -12.60
C ILE A 143 4.57 -1.61 -12.11
N SER A 144 3.62 -2.43 -12.57
CA SER A 144 2.26 -2.50 -12.02
C SER A 144 1.82 -3.95 -11.89
N SER A 145 0.95 -4.24 -10.90
CA SER A 145 0.39 -5.59 -10.72
C SER A 145 -0.34 -6.07 -11.98
N THR A 146 -1.05 -5.18 -12.66
CA THR A 146 -1.73 -5.51 -13.94
C THR A 146 -0.74 -5.88 -15.04
N GLY A 147 0.35 -5.09 -15.18
CA GLY A 147 1.41 -5.39 -16.15
C GLY A 147 2.09 -6.73 -15.86
N ILE A 148 2.40 -7.00 -14.59
CA ILE A 148 2.99 -8.27 -14.14
C ILE A 148 2.06 -9.46 -14.46
N LYS A 149 0.76 -9.36 -14.13
CA LYS A 149 -0.20 -10.42 -14.45
C LYS A 149 -0.29 -10.69 -15.95
N ASN A 150 -0.32 -9.63 -16.76
CA ASN A 150 -0.37 -9.77 -18.22
C ASN A 150 0.89 -10.44 -18.78
N ALA A 151 2.08 -10.03 -18.29
CA ALA A 151 3.33 -10.65 -18.69
C ALA A 151 3.38 -12.14 -18.28
N ALA A 152 3.04 -12.46 -17.02
CA ALA A 152 3.01 -13.83 -16.53
C ALA A 152 2.03 -14.73 -17.30
N ARG A 153 0.84 -14.21 -17.61
CA ARG A 153 -0.17 -14.95 -18.42
C ARG A 153 0.35 -15.32 -19.82
N LEU A 154 1.21 -14.48 -20.38
CA LEU A 154 1.84 -14.70 -21.69
C LEU A 154 3.21 -15.38 -21.57
N GLN A 155 3.53 -15.97 -20.42
CA GLN A 155 4.80 -16.65 -20.13
C GLN A 155 6.03 -15.75 -20.30
N GLY A 156 5.85 -14.44 -20.15
CA GLY A 156 6.95 -13.47 -20.16
C GLY A 156 7.79 -13.58 -18.89
N ASN A 157 9.07 -13.23 -18.99
CA ASN A 157 9.98 -13.21 -17.87
C ASN A 157 9.63 -12.07 -16.90
N ILE A 158 9.20 -12.40 -15.69
CA ILE A 158 8.87 -11.46 -14.60
C ILE A 158 9.86 -11.55 -13.44
N SER A 159 10.95 -12.31 -13.62
CA SER A 159 11.97 -12.50 -12.59
C SER A 159 12.58 -11.15 -12.17
N GLY A 160 12.71 -10.97 -10.86
CA GLY A 160 13.21 -9.73 -10.28
C GLY A 160 12.24 -8.54 -10.28
N LEU A 161 11.03 -8.67 -10.87
CA LEU A 161 9.98 -7.65 -10.80
C LEU A 161 9.06 -7.87 -9.59
N VAL A 162 8.96 -9.10 -9.15
CA VAL A 162 8.24 -9.56 -7.95
C VAL A 162 9.14 -10.45 -7.09
N PRO A 163 8.82 -10.67 -5.82
CA PRO A 163 9.50 -11.70 -5.01
C PRO A 163 9.37 -13.09 -5.62
N ALA A 164 10.35 -13.97 -5.38
CA ALA A 164 10.38 -15.31 -5.95
C ALA A 164 9.16 -16.18 -5.62
N HIS A 165 8.59 -16.06 -4.41
CA HIS A 165 7.37 -16.78 -4.03
C HIS A 165 6.15 -16.25 -4.79
N VAL A 166 6.07 -14.94 -5.05
CA VAL A 166 5.01 -14.34 -5.86
C VAL A 166 5.13 -14.77 -7.31
N GLU A 167 6.34 -14.86 -7.86
CA GLU A 167 6.60 -15.38 -9.21
C GLU A 167 6.08 -16.82 -9.34
N ARG A 168 6.44 -17.71 -8.40
CA ARG A 168 5.92 -19.10 -8.35
C ARG A 168 4.39 -19.15 -8.30
N ALA A 169 3.77 -18.34 -7.42
CA ALA A 169 2.32 -18.30 -7.30
C ALA A 169 1.64 -17.83 -8.60
N LEU A 170 2.22 -16.88 -9.34
CA LEU A 170 1.71 -16.45 -10.65
C LEU A 170 1.81 -17.57 -11.69
N VAL A 171 2.95 -18.26 -11.76
CA VAL A 171 3.13 -19.40 -12.67
C VAL A 171 2.09 -20.48 -12.38
N GLU A 172 1.86 -20.84 -11.13
CA GLU A 172 0.86 -21.84 -10.74
C GLU A 172 -0.57 -21.43 -11.10
N LYS A 173 -0.90 -20.13 -10.94
CA LYS A 173 -2.24 -19.60 -11.31
C LYS A 173 -2.51 -19.65 -12.81
N PHE A 174 -1.49 -19.46 -13.64
CA PHE A 174 -1.65 -19.44 -15.09
C PHE A 174 -1.33 -20.79 -15.77
N ALA A 175 -0.74 -21.76 -15.05
CA ALA A 175 -0.56 -23.12 -15.52
C ALA A 175 -1.85 -23.97 -15.48
N ARG A 176 -2.90 -23.45 -14.85
CA ARG A 176 -4.24 -24.05 -14.78
C ARG A 176 -5.13 -23.44 -15.85
#